data_4c1d918960532ebfbf4fcee25bc6c5a2
#
_entry.id   4c1d918960532ebfbf4fcee25bc6c5a2
#
_cell.length_a   1.000
_cell.length_b   1.000
_cell.length_c   1.000
_cell.angle_alpha   90.00
_cell.angle_beta   90.00
_cell.angle_gamma   90.00
#
_symmetry.space_group_name_H-M   'P 1'
#
loop_
_entity.id
_entity.type
_entity.pdbx_description
1 polymer ?
#
loop_
_entity_poly.entity_id
_entity_poly.type
_entity_poly.pdbx_seq_one_letter_code
_entity_poly.pdbx_strand_id
1 'polypeptide(L)'
;MLVGGAAAKLTFWPEVRVTDITCAVASRRAPRPGFQFVKRRVPPELITHHHGARLTSPALTAMDLCDALGGEPIDQALRTRTATLRQMRRALDLTGSRQGNTVRRMLLLDSRDKPWSEAERLFHRMLREAGITGWKANRGVRADGWTCYIDVAFQHLRLAVEIDGRLHENDPKIFQHDRWRQNALVLDGWRVLRFTWEMLTDHPEMVIATVRRALAG
;
A
#
# COMPACT_ATOMS: atom_id res chain seq x y z
N MET A 1 9.50 19.58 15.59
CA MET A 1 9.19 19.07 14.24
C MET A 1 8.13 17.98 14.37
N LEU A 2 7.08 18.01 13.57
CA LEU A 2 6.01 17.01 13.58
C LEU A 2 6.49 15.72 12.91
N VAL A 3 6.07 14.56 13.45
CA VAL A 3 6.38 13.23 12.92
C VAL A 3 5.16 12.30 13.04
N GLY A 4 5.23 11.12 12.46
CA GLY A 4 4.20 10.09 12.57
C GLY A 4 2.82 10.55 12.09
N GLY A 5 1.76 10.17 12.80
CA GLY A 5 0.38 10.47 12.40
C GLY A 5 0.09 11.94 12.16
N ALA A 6 0.67 12.86 12.96
CA ALA A 6 0.49 14.29 12.77
C ALA A 6 1.09 14.79 11.44
N ALA A 7 2.25 14.28 11.05
CA ALA A 7 2.86 14.59 9.76
C ALA A 7 2.08 13.97 8.58
N ALA A 8 1.61 12.73 8.73
CA ALA A 8 0.79 12.06 7.71
C ALA A 8 -0.52 12.80 7.46
N LYS A 9 -1.22 13.21 8.53
CA LYS A 9 -2.49 13.94 8.45
C LYS A 9 -2.38 15.23 7.65
N LEU A 10 -1.26 15.93 7.79
CA LEU A 10 -1.00 17.19 7.09
C LEU A 10 -0.49 17.02 5.65
N THR A 11 -0.10 15.79 5.25
CA THR A 11 0.56 15.61 3.96
C THR A 11 -0.17 14.66 3.01
N PHE A 12 -0.41 13.41 3.40
CA PHE A 12 -0.93 12.41 2.47
C PHE A 12 -2.09 11.56 3.01
N TRP A 13 -2.41 11.68 4.31
CA TRP A 13 -3.45 10.85 4.92
C TRP A 13 -4.33 11.67 5.88
N PRO A 14 -5.21 12.53 5.35
CA PRO A 14 -6.09 13.38 6.17
C PRO A 14 -6.96 12.62 7.17
N GLU A 15 -7.35 11.38 6.83
CA GLU A 15 -8.24 10.54 7.63
C GLU A 15 -7.53 9.78 8.75
N VAL A 16 -6.17 9.80 8.79
CA VAL A 16 -5.44 9.05 9.82
C VAL A 16 -5.82 9.54 11.22
N ARG A 17 -6.10 8.58 12.08
CA ARG A 17 -6.46 8.88 13.47
C ARG A 17 -5.23 9.33 14.25
N VAL A 18 -5.29 10.49 14.84
CA VAL A 18 -4.21 11.08 15.66
C VAL A 18 -4.79 11.35 17.05
N THR A 19 -4.30 10.66 18.06
CA THR A 19 -4.65 10.87 19.47
C THR A 19 -3.76 11.93 20.09
N ASP A 20 -2.45 11.83 19.86
CA ASP A 20 -1.44 12.77 20.34
C ASP A 20 -0.56 13.27 19.19
N ILE A 21 -0.18 14.53 19.27
CA ILE A 21 0.73 15.15 18.32
C ILE A 21 2.16 14.72 18.65
N THR A 22 2.71 13.83 17.83
CA THR A 22 4.10 13.38 18.02
C THR A 22 5.10 14.37 17.44
N CYS A 23 6.06 14.79 18.28
CA CYS A 23 7.10 15.74 17.93
C CYS A 23 8.51 15.16 18.11
N ALA A 24 9.32 15.19 17.05
CA ALA A 24 10.76 14.96 17.18
C ALA A 24 11.46 16.17 17.77
N VAL A 25 12.26 15.95 18.82
CA VAL A 25 13.01 16.96 19.55
C VAL A 25 14.49 16.55 19.70
N ALA A 26 15.36 17.56 19.80
CA ALA A 26 16.81 17.32 19.95
C ALA A 26 17.18 16.90 21.40
N SER A 27 16.45 17.44 22.39
CA SER A 27 16.66 17.16 23.81
C SER A 27 15.37 16.67 24.47
N ARG A 28 15.50 15.99 25.61
CA ARG A 28 14.34 15.50 26.37
C ARG A 28 13.46 16.67 26.79
N ARG A 29 12.16 16.51 26.64
CA ARG A 29 11.15 17.51 27.07
C ARG A 29 10.20 16.89 28.08
N ALA A 30 9.69 17.72 28.98
CA ALA A 30 8.65 17.32 29.93
C ALA A 30 7.38 16.89 29.16
N PRO A 31 6.64 15.90 29.68
CA PRO A 31 5.34 15.51 29.13
C PRO A 31 4.39 16.70 29.06
N ARG A 32 3.56 16.75 28.03
CA ARG A 32 2.51 17.76 27.86
C ARG A 32 1.26 17.07 27.31
N PRO A 33 0.08 17.30 27.89
CA PRO A 33 -1.16 16.73 27.41
C PRO A 33 -1.36 16.98 25.89
N GLY A 34 -1.76 15.96 25.14
CA GLY A 34 -1.96 16.01 23.69
C GLY A 34 -0.66 16.00 22.87
N PHE A 35 0.51 15.87 23.52
CA PHE A 35 1.80 15.82 22.82
C PHE A 35 2.65 14.67 23.29
N GLN A 36 3.26 13.98 22.32
CA GLN A 36 4.29 12.99 22.55
C GLN A 36 5.64 13.51 22.03
N PHE A 37 6.67 13.53 22.86
CA PHE A 37 8.00 13.98 22.48
C PHE A 37 8.94 12.79 22.32
N VAL A 38 9.52 12.64 21.13
CA VAL A 38 10.51 11.60 20.83
C VAL A 38 11.87 12.25 20.56
N LYS A 39 12.91 11.82 21.28
CA LYS A 39 14.26 12.28 21.01
C LYS A 39 14.77 11.63 19.73
N ARG A 40 14.84 12.41 18.66
CA ARG A 40 15.22 11.90 17.34
C ARG A 40 15.88 12.98 16.50
N ARG A 41 16.99 12.61 15.85
CA ARG A 41 17.56 13.39 14.75
C ARG A 41 17.01 12.88 13.43
N VAL A 42 16.61 13.76 12.55
CA VAL A 42 16.12 13.46 11.21
C VAL A 42 17.08 14.09 10.21
N PRO A 43 17.59 13.33 9.24
CA PRO A 43 18.40 13.89 8.16
C PRO A 43 17.69 15.06 7.48
N PRO A 44 18.41 16.15 7.14
CA PRO A 44 17.81 17.33 6.49
C PRO A 44 17.02 17.00 5.23
N GLU A 45 17.47 16.04 4.44
CA GLU A 45 16.84 15.57 3.21
C GLU A 45 15.45 14.93 3.43
N LEU A 46 15.17 14.51 4.67
CA LEU A 46 13.91 13.89 5.07
C LEU A 46 13.00 14.85 5.84
N ILE A 47 13.29 16.15 5.79
CA ILE A 47 12.48 17.19 6.39
C ILE A 47 11.76 17.95 5.28
N THR A 48 10.48 18.23 5.50
CA THR A 48 9.68 19.11 4.65
C THR A 48 8.98 20.17 5.48
N HIS A 49 8.36 21.14 4.82
CA HIS A 49 7.61 22.23 5.45
C HIS A 49 6.19 22.24 4.90
N HIS A 50 5.22 22.47 5.76
CA HIS A 50 3.82 22.63 5.39
C HIS A 50 3.19 23.70 6.28
N HIS A 51 2.67 24.77 5.69
CA HIS A 51 2.12 25.93 6.41
C HIS A 51 3.03 26.46 7.54
N GLY A 52 4.33 26.58 7.28
CA GLY A 52 5.31 27.05 8.27
C GLY A 52 5.75 26.00 9.31
N ALA A 53 5.07 24.87 9.42
CA ALA A 53 5.48 23.78 10.30
C ALA A 53 6.54 22.89 9.64
N ARG A 54 7.54 22.46 10.44
CA ARG A 54 8.53 21.45 10.02
C ARG A 54 7.99 20.04 10.29
N LEU A 55 8.07 19.17 9.31
CA LEU A 55 7.62 17.78 9.43
C LEU A 55 8.62 16.83 8.77
N THR A 56 8.49 15.54 9.09
CA THR A 56 9.14 14.48 8.29
C THR A 56 8.52 14.44 6.90
N SER A 57 9.36 14.18 5.88
CA SER A 57 8.89 14.02 4.49
C SER A 57 7.84 12.89 4.41
N PRO A 58 6.90 12.94 3.43
CA PRO A 58 5.91 11.88 3.26
C PRO A 58 6.53 10.48 3.18
N ALA A 59 7.65 10.34 2.49
CA ALA A 59 8.38 9.07 2.38
C ALA A 59 8.86 8.54 3.74
N LEU A 60 9.49 9.38 4.57
CA LEU A 60 9.91 8.96 5.91
C LEU A 60 8.72 8.73 6.82
N THR A 61 7.70 9.58 6.73
CA THR A 61 6.48 9.48 7.54
C THR A 61 5.75 8.16 7.28
N ALA A 62 5.61 7.76 6.02
CA ALA A 62 5.04 6.45 5.67
C ALA A 62 5.84 5.30 6.29
N MET A 63 7.17 5.33 6.16
CA MET A 63 8.03 4.32 6.77
C MET A 63 7.95 4.30 8.31
N ASP A 64 7.81 5.45 8.94
CA ASP A 64 7.67 5.53 10.41
C ASP A 64 6.38 4.90 10.93
N LEU A 65 5.30 5.02 10.18
CA LEU A 65 3.99 4.50 10.55
C LEU A 65 3.84 2.98 10.31
N CYS A 66 4.71 2.39 9.51
CA CYS A 66 4.66 0.95 9.20
C CYS A 66 4.77 0.05 10.44
N ASP A 67 5.43 0.49 11.52
CA ASP A 67 5.55 -0.32 12.75
C ASP A 67 4.20 -0.56 13.42
N ALA A 68 3.29 0.41 13.34
CA ALA A 68 1.99 0.35 13.98
C ALA A 68 0.86 -0.05 13.00
N LEU A 69 1.01 0.29 11.72
CA LEU A 69 -0.08 0.22 10.74
C LEU A 69 0.25 -0.68 9.53
N GLY A 70 1.33 -1.47 9.62
CA GLY A 70 1.74 -2.35 8.52
C GLY A 70 2.04 -1.57 7.25
N GLY A 71 1.55 -2.03 6.11
CA GLY A 71 1.83 -1.41 4.83
C GLY A 71 0.88 -0.30 4.42
N GLU A 72 -0.22 -0.08 5.12
CA GLU A 72 -1.23 0.94 4.79
C GLU A 72 -0.63 2.36 4.56
N PRO A 73 0.32 2.86 5.38
CA PRO A 73 0.95 4.15 5.14
C PRO A 73 1.70 4.24 3.79
N ILE A 74 2.29 3.13 3.33
CA ILE A 74 2.95 3.06 2.02
C ILE A 74 1.91 3.27 0.92
N ASP A 75 0.80 2.53 1.01
CA ASP A 75 -0.27 2.59 0.02
C ASP A 75 -0.89 3.98 -0.06
N GLN A 76 -1.17 4.61 1.08
CA GLN A 76 -1.73 5.95 1.12
C GLN A 76 -0.78 6.97 0.47
N ALA A 77 0.52 6.91 0.77
CA ALA A 77 1.49 7.82 0.18
C ALA A 77 1.68 7.58 -1.34
N LEU A 78 1.59 6.33 -1.81
CA LEU A 78 1.62 5.99 -3.24
C LEU A 78 0.33 6.43 -3.95
N ARG A 79 -0.83 6.17 -3.37
CA ARG A 79 -2.16 6.55 -3.89
C ARG A 79 -2.28 8.05 -4.09
N THR A 80 -1.84 8.83 -3.11
CA THR A 80 -1.84 10.30 -3.17
C THR A 80 -0.67 10.89 -3.98
N ARG A 81 0.25 10.03 -4.47
CA ARG A 81 1.44 10.43 -5.23
C ARG A 81 2.36 11.41 -4.47
N THR A 82 2.29 11.44 -3.15
CA THR A 82 3.12 12.30 -2.31
C THR A 82 4.50 11.72 -2.04
N ALA A 83 4.66 10.41 -2.21
CA ALA A 83 5.96 9.73 -2.17
C ALA A 83 6.01 8.58 -3.17
N THR A 84 7.23 8.18 -3.55
CA THR A 84 7.52 7.05 -4.42
C THR A 84 8.26 5.96 -3.65
N LEU A 85 8.21 4.71 -4.12
CA LEU A 85 8.98 3.60 -3.54
C LEU A 85 10.49 3.92 -3.48
N ARG A 86 11.02 4.64 -4.49
CA ARG A 86 12.42 5.09 -4.51
C ARG A 86 12.71 6.05 -3.36
N GLN A 87 11.85 7.03 -3.11
CA GLN A 87 12.02 7.97 -1.99
C GLN A 87 11.88 7.26 -0.64
N MET A 88 10.97 6.32 -0.49
CA MET A 88 10.83 5.51 0.74
C MET A 88 12.05 4.62 0.98
N ARG A 89 12.59 3.99 -0.06
CA ARG A 89 13.85 3.24 0.02
C ARG A 89 15.00 4.14 0.45
N ARG A 90 15.14 5.32 -0.16
CA ARG A 90 16.14 6.31 0.23
C ARG A 90 15.98 6.76 1.68
N ALA A 91 14.74 6.92 2.17
CA ALA A 91 14.48 7.25 3.58
C ALA A 91 14.96 6.16 4.54
N LEU A 92 14.77 4.87 4.19
CA LEU A 92 15.28 3.74 4.96
C LEU A 92 16.83 3.70 4.96
N ASP A 93 17.48 4.01 3.84
CA ASP A 93 18.93 4.04 3.73
C ASP A 93 19.52 5.16 4.59
N LEU A 94 18.95 6.35 4.54
CA LEU A 94 19.36 7.49 5.36
C LEU A 94 19.09 7.30 6.87
N THR A 95 18.24 6.34 7.24
CA THR A 95 17.91 5.97 8.63
C THR A 95 18.29 4.51 8.95
N GLY A 96 19.37 4.01 8.36
CA GLY A 96 19.73 2.59 8.30
C GLY A 96 19.84 1.85 9.63
N SER A 97 20.27 2.54 10.70
CA SER A 97 20.47 1.95 12.04
C SER A 97 19.22 1.86 12.91
N ARG A 98 18.01 2.19 12.37
CA ARG A 98 16.79 2.15 13.16
C ARG A 98 16.25 0.74 13.35
N GLN A 99 15.85 0.45 14.59
CA GLN A 99 15.09 -0.75 14.92
C GLN A 99 13.80 -0.81 14.05
N GLY A 100 13.45 -2.00 13.60
CA GLY A 100 12.27 -2.23 12.74
C GLY A 100 12.52 -1.99 11.24
N ASN A 101 13.69 -1.51 10.80
CA ASN A 101 13.97 -1.27 9.39
C ASN A 101 13.94 -2.54 8.53
N THR A 102 14.19 -3.72 9.10
CA THR A 102 14.04 -5.00 8.40
C THR A 102 12.59 -5.21 7.98
N VAL A 103 11.65 -5.05 8.91
CA VAL A 103 10.20 -5.18 8.62
C VAL A 103 9.76 -4.13 7.61
N ARG A 104 10.19 -2.88 7.76
CA ARG A 104 9.88 -1.81 6.80
C ARG A 104 10.41 -2.10 5.40
N ARG A 105 11.62 -2.68 5.27
CA ARG A 105 12.16 -3.11 3.97
C ARG A 105 11.36 -4.24 3.35
N MET A 106 10.88 -5.20 4.16
CA MET A 106 10.00 -6.27 3.67
C MET A 106 8.68 -5.71 3.15
N LEU A 107 8.01 -4.84 3.92
CA LEU A 107 6.78 -4.17 3.48
C LEU A 107 6.99 -3.36 2.20
N LEU A 108 8.11 -2.65 2.11
CA LEU A 108 8.45 -1.88 0.90
C LEU A 108 8.79 -2.78 -0.30
N LEU A 109 9.36 -3.96 -0.06
CA LEU A 109 9.61 -4.96 -1.11
C LEU A 109 8.30 -5.56 -1.61
N ASP A 110 7.37 -5.87 -0.70
CA ASP A 110 6.04 -6.35 -1.05
C ASP A 110 5.25 -5.31 -1.87
N SER A 111 5.52 -4.01 -1.66
CA SER A 111 4.91 -2.90 -2.42
C SER A 111 5.58 -2.61 -3.77
N ARG A 112 6.64 -3.32 -4.15
CA ARG A 112 7.39 -3.10 -5.42
C ARG A 112 6.53 -3.24 -6.68
N ASP A 113 5.50 -4.07 -6.61
CA ASP A 113 4.58 -4.33 -7.70
C ASP A 113 3.40 -3.34 -7.73
N LYS A 114 3.47 -2.28 -6.91
CA LYS A 114 2.47 -1.22 -6.74
C LYS A 114 1.12 -1.70 -6.22
N PRO A 115 1.04 -2.50 -5.14
CA PRO A 115 -0.24 -2.83 -4.51
C PRO A 115 -0.86 -1.58 -3.87
N TRP A 116 -2.17 -1.51 -3.89
CA TRP A 116 -2.93 -0.41 -3.30
C TRP A 116 -3.58 -0.76 -1.96
N SER A 117 -3.58 -2.05 -1.60
CA SER A 117 -4.18 -2.54 -0.37
C SER A 117 -3.33 -3.61 0.31
N GLU A 118 -3.58 -3.85 1.60
CA GLU A 118 -2.94 -4.92 2.37
C GLU A 118 -3.28 -6.31 1.79
N ALA A 119 -4.51 -6.47 1.29
CA ALA A 119 -4.95 -7.69 0.65
C ALA A 119 -4.13 -8.01 -0.62
N GLU A 120 -3.90 -7.02 -1.47
CA GLU A 120 -3.06 -7.18 -2.66
C GLU A 120 -1.62 -7.56 -2.28
N ARG A 121 -1.06 -6.95 -1.22
CA ARG A 121 0.28 -7.32 -0.73
C ARG A 121 0.35 -8.76 -0.24
N LEU A 122 -0.65 -9.18 0.52
CA LEU A 122 -0.75 -10.57 0.98
C LEU A 122 -0.78 -11.52 -0.22
N PHE A 123 -1.63 -11.24 -1.20
CA PHE A 123 -1.75 -12.07 -2.39
C PHE A 123 -0.46 -12.10 -3.22
N HIS A 124 0.23 -10.97 -3.40
CA HIS A 124 1.53 -10.93 -4.07
C HIS A 124 2.58 -11.77 -3.34
N ARG A 125 2.57 -11.79 -2.01
CA ARG A 125 3.45 -12.65 -1.20
C ARG A 125 3.12 -14.11 -1.43
N MET A 126 1.85 -14.50 -1.34
CA MET A 126 1.40 -15.88 -1.58
C MET A 126 1.83 -16.39 -2.96
N LEU A 127 1.70 -15.58 -4.02
CA LEU A 127 2.15 -15.94 -5.36
C LEU A 127 3.67 -16.18 -5.40
N ARG A 128 4.47 -15.32 -4.75
CA ARG A 128 5.94 -15.47 -4.69
C ARG A 128 6.35 -16.71 -3.93
N GLU A 129 5.76 -16.97 -2.77
CA GLU A 129 6.01 -18.15 -1.93
C GLU A 129 5.62 -19.44 -2.65
N ALA A 130 4.54 -19.41 -3.44
CA ALA A 130 4.11 -20.53 -4.28
C ALA A 130 4.95 -20.72 -5.55
N GLY A 131 5.95 -19.86 -5.81
CA GLY A 131 6.78 -19.90 -7.02
C GLY A 131 6.02 -19.50 -8.30
N ILE A 132 4.86 -18.86 -8.19
CA ILE A 132 4.06 -18.41 -9.35
C ILE A 132 4.66 -17.12 -9.90
N THR A 133 5.07 -17.16 -11.17
CA THR A 133 5.73 -16.06 -11.88
C THR A 133 4.94 -15.64 -13.13
N GLY A 134 5.44 -14.61 -13.87
CA GLY A 134 4.83 -14.19 -15.14
C GLY A 134 3.64 -13.24 -14.99
N TRP A 135 3.33 -12.77 -13.79
CA TRP A 135 2.29 -11.79 -13.52
C TRP A 135 2.82 -10.35 -13.43
N LYS A 136 1.92 -9.39 -13.63
CA LYS A 136 2.15 -7.96 -13.42
C LYS A 136 1.06 -7.40 -12.52
N ALA A 137 1.46 -6.60 -11.53
CA ALA A 137 0.52 -5.91 -10.65
C ALA A 137 0.01 -4.61 -11.27
N ASN A 138 -1.20 -4.23 -10.91
CA ASN A 138 -1.85 -2.97 -11.30
C ASN A 138 -1.71 -2.67 -12.80
N ARG A 139 -1.96 -3.69 -13.61
CA ARG A 139 -1.79 -3.59 -15.07
C ARG A 139 -2.98 -2.89 -15.70
N GLY A 140 -2.73 -1.72 -16.30
CA GLY A 140 -3.71 -1.08 -17.17
C GLY A 140 -3.85 -1.84 -18.49
N VAL A 141 -5.06 -2.26 -18.81
CA VAL A 141 -5.43 -2.87 -20.10
C VAL A 141 -6.59 -2.08 -20.72
N ARG A 142 -6.64 -2.02 -22.05
CA ARG A 142 -7.80 -1.46 -22.76
C ARG A 142 -8.72 -2.59 -23.16
N ALA A 143 -9.95 -2.55 -22.72
CA ALA A 143 -10.99 -3.52 -23.01
C ALA A 143 -12.29 -2.79 -23.31
N ASP A 144 -12.92 -3.05 -24.45
CA ASP A 144 -14.18 -2.47 -24.87
C ASP A 144 -14.29 -0.93 -24.69
N GLY A 145 -13.20 -0.22 -25.06
CA GLY A 145 -13.12 1.25 -24.94
C GLY A 145 -12.77 1.75 -23.51
N TRP A 146 -12.73 0.89 -22.52
CA TRP A 146 -12.37 1.21 -21.13
C TRP A 146 -10.91 0.98 -20.84
N THR A 147 -10.34 1.78 -19.93
CA THR A 147 -9.05 1.46 -19.31
C THR A 147 -9.33 0.76 -17.99
N CYS A 148 -9.08 -0.56 -17.94
CA CYS A 148 -9.26 -1.39 -16.77
C CYS A 148 -7.91 -1.60 -16.08
N TYR A 149 -7.81 -1.36 -14.78
CA TYR A 149 -6.65 -1.71 -14.00
C TYR A 149 -6.90 -3.03 -13.29
N ILE A 150 -6.05 -4.03 -13.56
CA ILE A 150 -6.14 -5.39 -13.02
C ILE A 150 -5.13 -5.51 -11.89
N ASP A 151 -5.56 -5.96 -10.69
CA ASP A 151 -4.68 -6.07 -9.53
C ASP A 151 -3.51 -7.01 -9.79
N VAL A 152 -3.77 -8.19 -10.37
CA VAL A 152 -2.74 -9.11 -10.84
C VAL A 152 -3.14 -9.67 -12.21
N ALA A 153 -2.34 -9.38 -13.23
CA ALA A 153 -2.58 -9.79 -14.61
C ALA A 153 -1.53 -10.79 -15.11
N PHE A 154 -1.98 -11.95 -15.57
CA PHE A 154 -1.19 -12.90 -16.38
C PHE A 154 -1.52 -12.65 -17.86
N GLN A 155 -0.81 -11.70 -18.44
CA GLN A 155 -1.19 -11.12 -19.74
C GLN A 155 -1.22 -12.14 -20.88
N HIS A 156 -0.24 -13.06 -20.91
CA HIS A 156 -0.15 -14.09 -21.97
C HIS A 156 -1.30 -15.10 -21.92
N LEU A 157 -1.92 -15.28 -20.77
CA LEU A 157 -3.04 -16.19 -20.55
C LEU A 157 -4.38 -15.47 -20.50
N ARG A 158 -4.38 -14.15 -20.64
CA ARG A 158 -5.55 -13.28 -20.40
C ARG A 158 -6.29 -13.67 -19.11
N LEU A 159 -5.52 -13.87 -18.04
CA LEU A 159 -6.06 -14.16 -16.72
C LEU A 159 -5.87 -12.92 -15.84
N ALA A 160 -6.99 -12.37 -15.37
CA ALA A 160 -7.08 -11.30 -14.41
C ALA A 160 -7.41 -11.86 -13.04
N VAL A 161 -6.71 -11.41 -12.01
CA VAL A 161 -7.08 -11.69 -10.62
C VAL A 161 -7.34 -10.37 -9.94
N GLU A 162 -8.53 -10.22 -9.37
CA GLU A 162 -9.02 -9.05 -8.65
C GLU A 162 -9.11 -9.38 -7.16
N ILE A 163 -8.67 -8.48 -6.32
CA ILE A 163 -8.70 -8.65 -4.87
C ILE A 163 -9.75 -7.70 -4.30
N ASP A 164 -10.86 -8.26 -3.85
CA ASP A 164 -11.97 -7.50 -3.28
C ASP A 164 -11.61 -7.02 -1.86
N GLY A 165 -11.40 -5.72 -1.72
CA GLY A 165 -11.19 -5.07 -0.43
C GLY A 165 -12.51 -4.93 0.37
N ARG A 166 -12.42 -4.93 1.70
CA ARG A 166 -13.58 -4.82 2.62
C ARG A 166 -14.45 -3.55 2.47
N LEU A 167 -14.04 -2.55 1.68
CA LEU A 167 -14.61 -1.20 1.72
C LEU A 167 -15.52 -0.82 0.54
N HIS A 168 -15.78 -1.69 -0.43
CA HIS A 168 -16.49 -1.29 -1.67
C HIS A 168 -17.96 -1.66 -1.76
N GLU A 169 -18.57 -2.25 -0.72
CA GLU A 169 -19.96 -2.72 -0.79
C GLU A 169 -21.03 -1.62 -0.61
N ASN A 170 -20.67 -0.40 -0.21
CA ASN A 170 -21.64 0.61 0.25
C ASN A 170 -21.96 1.74 -0.74
N ASP A 171 -21.29 1.84 -1.90
CA ASP A 171 -21.63 2.87 -2.91
C ASP A 171 -22.20 2.25 -4.18
N PRO A 172 -23.53 2.43 -4.46
CA PRO A 172 -24.18 1.85 -5.64
C PRO A 172 -23.57 2.31 -6.98
N LYS A 173 -22.98 3.50 -7.06
CA LYS A 173 -22.36 4.01 -8.29
C LYS A 173 -21.01 3.33 -8.55
N ILE A 174 -20.21 3.10 -7.51
CA ILE A 174 -18.94 2.37 -7.58
C ILE A 174 -19.23 0.93 -8.00
N PHE A 175 -20.22 0.29 -7.38
CA PHE A 175 -20.65 -1.06 -7.73
C PHE A 175 -21.07 -1.21 -9.20
N GLN A 176 -21.87 -0.28 -9.72
CA GLN A 176 -22.28 -0.27 -11.15
C GLN A 176 -21.07 -0.12 -12.07
N HIS A 177 -20.17 0.79 -11.77
CA HIS A 177 -18.95 1.03 -12.57
C HIS A 177 -18.04 -0.21 -12.61
N ASP A 178 -17.88 -0.90 -11.47
CA ASP A 178 -17.09 -2.14 -11.40
C ASP A 178 -17.70 -3.26 -12.24
N ARG A 179 -19.03 -3.36 -12.31
CA ARG A 179 -19.72 -4.34 -13.16
C ARG A 179 -19.46 -4.09 -14.65
N TRP A 180 -19.53 -2.83 -15.09
CA TRP A 180 -19.21 -2.49 -16.47
C TRP A 180 -17.75 -2.80 -16.80
N ARG A 181 -16.82 -2.46 -15.91
CA ARG A 181 -15.40 -2.77 -16.05
C ARG A 181 -15.15 -4.27 -16.17
N GLN A 182 -15.79 -5.06 -15.32
CA GLN A 182 -15.67 -6.52 -15.34
C GLN A 182 -16.21 -7.10 -16.65
N ASN A 183 -17.38 -6.64 -17.10
CA ASN A 183 -17.96 -7.10 -18.36
C ASN A 183 -17.05 -6.77 -19.54
N ALA A 184 -16.43 -5.58 -19.57
CA ALA A 184 -15.48 -5.20 -20.61
C ALA A 184 -14.28 -6.15 -20.65
N LEU A 185 -13.71 -6.55 -19.51
CA LEU A 185 -12.64 -7.54 -19.46
C LEU A 185 -13.07 -8.91 -19.99
N VAL A 186 -14.25 -9.39 -19.58
CA VAL A 186 -14.79 -10.68 -20.04
C VAL A 186 -15.06 -10.67 -21.54
N LEU A 187 -15.65 -9.60 -22.09
CA LEU A 187 -15.88 -9.44 -23.51
C LEU A 187 -14.58 -9.36 -24.33
N ASP A 188 -13.51 -8.81 -23.75
CA ASP A 188 -12.16 -8.81 -24.35
C ASP A 188 -11.42 -10.14 -24.17
N GLY A 189 -12.12 -11.19 -23.67
CA GLY A 189 -11.59 -12.55 -23.56
C GLY A 189 -10.72 -12.78 -22.32
N TRP A 190 -10.80 -11.91 -21.29
CA TRP A 190 -10.13 -12.15 -20.02
C TRP A 190 -10.94 -13.13 -19.16
N ARG A 191 -10.26 -14.12 -18.61
CA ARG A 191 -10.80 -14.92 -17.50
C ARG A 191 -10.54 -14.14 -16.21
N VAL A 192 -11.55 -14.01 -15.35
CA VAL A 192 -11.45 -13.20 -14.13
C VAL A 192 -11.62 -14.10 -12.91
N LEU A 193 -10.63 -14.10 -12.02
CA LEU A 193 -10.74 -14.65 -10.66
C LEU A 193 -10.90 -13.51 -9.68
N ARG A 194 -11.71 -13.71 -8.64
CA ARG A 194 -11.88 -12.74 -7.55
C ARG A 194 -11.67 -13.44 -6.21
N PHE A 195 -10.89 -12.79 -5.35
CA PHE A 195 -10.64 -13.28 -4.00
C PHE A 195 -10.90 -12.17 -2.99
N THR A 196 -11.60 -12.51 -1.92
CA THR A 196 -11.83 -11.62 -0.79
C THR A 196 -10.68 -11.70 0.20
N TRP A 197 -10.59 -10.73 1.12
CA TRP A 197 -9.64 -10.77 2.24
C TRP A 197 -9.75 -12.09 3.04
N GLU A 198 -10.97 -12.53 3.35
CA GLU A 198 -11.21 -13.77 4.08
C GLU A 198 -10.66 -15.00 3.34
N MET A 199 -10.86 -15.06 2.02
CA MET A 199 -10.28 -16.15 1.21
C MET A 199 -8.76 -16.19 1.28
N LEU A 200 -8.11 -15.02 1.29
CA LEU A 200 -6.65 -14.93 1.38
C LEU A 200 -6.11 -15.31 2.77
N THR A 201 -6.85 -15.00 3.84
CA THR A 201 -6.40 -15.25 5.22
C THR A 201 -6.78 -16.63 5.73
N ASP A 202 -7.98 -17.09 5.42
CA ASP A 202 -8.55 -18.30 6.01
C ASP A 202 -8.36 -19.53 5.13
N HIS A 203 -8.21 -19.32 3.79
CA HIS A 203 -8.08 -20.39 2.80
C HIS A 203 -6.95 -20.17 1.77
N PRO A 204 -5.73 -19.80 2.21
CA PRO A 204 -4.62 -19.42 1.30
C PRO A 204 -4.26 -20.54 0.32
N GLU A 205 -4.30 -21.81 0.77
CA GLU A 205 -3.96 -22.97 -0.08
C GLU A 205 -4.98 -23.15 -1.20
N MET A 206 -6.27 -22.96 -0.90
CA MET A 206 -7.34 -23.06 -1.91
C MET A 206 -7.22 -21.93 -2.96
N VAL A 207 -6.84 -20.73 -2.53
CA VAL A 207 -6.58 -19.61 -3.43
C VAL A 207 -5.45 -19.95 -4.39
N ILE A 208 -4.31 -20.42 -3.88
CA ILE A 208 -3.16 -20.79 -4.71
C ILE A 208 -3.48 -21.98 -5.64
N ALA A 209 -4.20 -22.98 -5.14
CA ALA A 209 -4.65 -24.11 -5.97
C ALA A 209 -5.57 -23.65 -7.13
N THR A 210 -6.47 -22.69 -6.85
CA THR A 210 -7.36 -22.11 -7.87
C THR A 210 -6.57 -21.34 -8.92
N VAL A 211 -5.58 -20.54 -8.51
CA VAL A 211 -4.71 -19.81 -9.44
C VAL A 211 -3.92 -20.79 -10.30
N ARG A 212 -3.30 -21.83 -9.71
CA ARG A 212 -2.55 -22.85 -10.47
C ARG A 212 -3.42 -23.55 -11.50
N ARG A 213 -4.65 -23.93 -11.13
CA ARG A 213 -5.61 -24.54 -12.06
C ARG A 213 -5.95 -23.60 -13.21
N ALA A 214 -6.14 -22.31 -12.93
CA ALA A 214 -6.41 -21.31 -13.97
C ALA A 214 -5.20 -21.06 -14.88
N LEU A 215 -3.98 -21.24 -14.39
CA LEU A 215 -2.76 -21.12 -15.20
C LEU A 215 -2.51 -22.34 -16.10
N ALA A 216 -3.03 -23.52 -15.73
CA ALA A 216 -2.82 -24.77 -16.47
C ALA A 216 -3.84 -24.99 -17.60
N GLY A 217 -4.96 -24.30 -17.61
CA GLY A 217 -6.05 -24.40 -18.60
C GLY A 217 -6.33 -23.13 -19.30
#